data_cce479a93dfccea6015582df2b601b2f
#
_entry.id   cce479a93dfccea6015582df2b601b2f
#
_cell.length_a   1.000
_cell.length_b   1.000
_cell.length_c   1.000
_cell.angle_alpha   90.00
_cell.angle_beta   90.00
_cell.angle_gamma   90.00
#
_symmetry.space_group_name_H-M   'P 1'
#
loop_
_entity.id
_entity.type
_entity.pdbx_description
1 polymer ?
#
loop_
_entity_poly.entity_id
_entity_poly.type
_entity_poly.pdbx_seq_one_letter_code
_entity_poly.pdbx_strand_id
1 'polypeptide(L)'
;PEEPKSKLGDLYELGNHRVLCGDSTKLEDVERVMDGKKADMWLTDPPYNVALGMDETPDEAKKRNRRTDGLTVMNDKKDDLDFRQFLVDVYTAADTYMKQGAVFYIWHADSEGYNFRGAAQDIGWKVRQCLIWKKSSIVMGRQDYHWQHEPCLYGWKDGAGHLWNTDRKQSTILTFEKP
;
A
#
# COMPACT_ATOMS: atom_id res chain seq x y z
N PRO A 1 -6.97 -22.24 4.52
CA PRO A 1 -8.29 -22.80 4.25
C PRO A 1 -8.21 -23.54 2.92
N GLU A 2 -8.82 -24.73 2.86
CA GLU A 2 -8.78 -25.56 1.66
C GLU A 2 -9.50 -24.91 0.47
N GLU A 3 -10.52 -24.07 0.76
CA GLU A 3 -11.17 -23.22 -0.24
C GLU A 3 -11.46 -21.83 0.34
N PRO A 4 -11.27 -20.73 -0.43
CA PRO A 4 -11.68 -19.39 -0.01
C PRO A 4 -13.19 -19.35 0.18
N LYS A 5 -13.64 -18.85 1.34
CA LYS A 5 -15.08 -18.66 1.62
C LYS A 5 -15.59 -17.34 1.07
N SER A 6 -14.74 -16.31 1.05
CA SER A 6 -15.09 -14.99 0.55
C SER A 6 -15.09 -14.95 -0.97
N LYS A 7 -16.08 -14.29 -1.55
CA LYS A 7 -16.22 -14.05 -2.98
C LYS A 7 -16.09 -12.57 -3.29
N LEU A 8 -15.72 -12.26 -4.52
CA LEU A 8 -15.68 -10.88 -4.99
C LEU A 8 -17.06 -10.22 -4.81
N GLY A 9 -17.09 -9.07 -4.16
CA GLY A 9 -18.30 -8.34 -3.81
C GLY A 9 -18.83 -8.62 -2.41
N ASP A 10 -18.30 -9.58 -1.66
CA ASP A 10 -18.72 -9.82 -0.28
C ASP A 10 -18.28 -8.67 0.64
N LEU A 11 -19.23 -8.12 1.38
CA LEU A 11 -19.01 -7.08 2.38
C LEU A 11 -19.29 -7.64 3.77
N TYR A 12 -18.31 -7.51 4.66
CA TYR A 12 -18.39 -7.96 6.05
C TYR A 12 -18.43 -6.76 7.00
N GLU A 13 -19.32 -6.83 8.00
CA GLU A 13 -19.39 -5.88 9.10
C GLU A 13 -18.79 -6.53 10.36
N LEU A 14 -17.80 -5.86 10.95
CA LEU A 14 -17.05 -6.31 12.13
C LEU A 14 -17.13 -5.24 13.22
N GLY A 15 -18.27 -5.18 13.91
CA GLY A 15 -18.62 -4.09 14.81
C GLY A 15 -18.75 -2.78 14.04
N ASN A 16 -17.86 -1.81 14.30
CA ASN A 16 -17.83 -0.52 13.60
C ASN A 16 -16.95 -0.52 12.33
N HIS A 17 -16.37 -1.65 11.97
CA HIS A 17 -15.47 -1.80 10.83
C HIS A 17 -16.16 -2.52 9.68
N ARG A 18 -15.72 -2.22 8.47
CA ARG A 18 -16.23 -2.87 7.25
C ARG A 18 -15.05 -3.38 6.43
N VAL A 19 -15.19 -4.58 5.88
CA VAL A 19 -14.20 -5.21 5.00
C VAL A 19 -14.92 -5.67 3.74
N LEU A 20 -14.44 -5.23 2.59
CA LEU A 20 -14.96 -5.62 1.29
C LEU A 20 -13.92 -6.48 0.55
N CYS A 21 -14.34 -7.63 0.06
CA CYS A 21 -13.60 -8.38 -0.95
C CYS A 21 -13.86 -7.74 -2.31
N GLY A 22 -13.05 -6.76 -2.72
CA GLY A 22 -13.30 -5.93 -3.89
C GLY A 22 -12.02 -5.45 -4.57
N ASP A 23 -12.19 -4.56 -5.53
CA ASP A 23 -11.12 -3.96 -6.31
C ASP A 23 -10.98 -2.47 -5.92
N SER A 24 -9.86 -2.10 -5.31
CA SER A 24 -9.60 -0.74 -4.85
C SER A 24 -9.42 0.30 -5.97
N THR A 25 -9.32 -0.13 -7.23
CA THR A 25 -9.34 0.75 -8.40
C THR A 25 -10.75 1.16 -8.80
N LYS A 26 -11.77 0.43 -8.29
CA LYS A 26 -13.17 0.66 -8.63
C LYS A 26 -13.85 1.56 -7.60
N LEU A 27 -14.34 2.68 -8.06
CA LEU A 27 -15.01 3.66 -7.22
C LEU A 27 -16.24 3.08 -6.51
N GLU A 28 -16.98 2.19 -7.19
CA GLU A 28 -18.16 1.53 -6.63
C GLU A 28 -17.84 0.65 -5.43
N ASP A 29 -16.71 -0.06 -5.48
CA ASP A 29 -16.27 -0.91 -4.36
C ASP A 29 -15.82 -0.06 -3.17
N VAL A 30 -15.11 1.05 -3.43
CA VAL A 30 -14.74 1.99 -2.37
C VAL A 30 -15.98 2.67 -1.78
N GLU A 31 -16.96 3.06 -2.60
CA GLU A 31 -18.23 3.61 -2.13
C GLU A 31 -18.97 2.65 -1.19
N ARG A 32 -19.06 1.38 -1.57
CA ARG A 32 -19.73 0.35 -0.77
C ARG A 32 -19.08 0.15 0.59
N VAL A 33 -17.75 0.13 0.67
CA VAL A 33 -17.06 -0.03 1.96
C VAL A 33 -17.17 1.24 2.80
N MET A 34 -17.15 2.42 2.19
CA MET A 34 -17.22 3.71 2.87
C MET A 34 -18.60 4.09 3.37
N ASP A 35 -19.67 3.58 2.75
CA ASP A 35 -21.06 3.77 3.20
C ASP A 35 -21.43 5.26 3.44
N GLY A 36 -21.13 6.09 2.47
CA GLY A 36 -21.38 7.54 2.53
C GLY A 36 -20.45 8.33 3.45
N LYS A 37 -19.51 7.67 4.12
CA LYS A 37 -18.55 8.32 5.02
C LYS A 37 -17.31 8.80 4.26
N LYS A 38 -16.57 9.72 4.86
CA LYS A 38 -15.26 10.18 4.38
C LYS A 38 -14.18 9.82 5.37
N ALA A 39 -13.02 9.39 4.86
CA ALA A 39 -11.86 9.01 5.66
C ALA A 39 -11.08 10.23 6.16
N ASP A 40 -10.60 10.15 7.39
CA ASP A 40 -9.64 11.09 7.97
C ASP A 40 -8.19 10.69 7.68
N MET A 41 -7.97 9.41 7.35
CA MET A 41 -6.67 8.85 7.01
C MET A 41 -6.82 7.74 5.96
N TRP A 42 -5.88 7.68 5.05
CA TRP A 42 -5.69 6.57 4.14
C TRP A 42 -4.31 5.93 4.36
N LEU A 43 -4.30 4.65 4.73
CA LEU A 43 -3.10 3.85 4.90
C LEU A 43 -3.17 2.67 3.94
N THR A 44 -2.16 2.49 3.11
CA THR A 44 -2.14 1.45 2.10
C THR A 44 -0.77 0.82 1.93
N ASP A 45 -0.79 -0.47 1.59
CA ASP A 45 0.36 -1.30 1.23
C ASP A 45 0.00 -2.05 -0.06
N PRO A 46 0.02 -1.35 -1.23
CA PRO A 46 -0.39 -1.94 -2.50
C PRO A 46 0.68 -2.89 -3.04
N PRO A 47 0.39 -3.68 -4.10
CA PRO A 47 1.42 -4.43 -4.82
C PRO A 47 2.58 -3.52 -5.24
N TYR A 48 3.83 -4.00 -5.10
CA TYR A 48 5.02 -3.18 -5.36
C TYR A 48 5.59 -3.30 -6.77
N ASN A 49 4.96 -4.10 -7.62
CA ASN A 49 5.44 -4.40 -8.98
C ASN A 49 6.83 -5.06 -9.04
N VAL A 50 7.14 -5.86 -8.05
CA VAL A 50 8.44 -6.54 -7.91
C VAL A 50 8.39 -8.01 -8.31
N ALA A 51 7.28 -8.48 -8.89
CA ALA A 51 7.02 -9.85 -9.35
C ALA A 51 7.32 -10.90 -8.28
N LEU A 52 6.92 -10.66 -7.04
CA LEU A 52 7.26 -11.47 -5.89
C LEU A 52 6.77 -12.92 -6.06
N GLY A 53 7.72 -13.86 -6.22
CA GLY A 53 7.42 -15.29 -6.32
C GLY A 53 6.86 -15.76 -7.66
N MET A 54 6.73 -14.89 -8.67
CA MET A 54 6.11 -15.26 -9.95
C MET A 54 6.96 -16.19 -10.82
N ASP A 55 8.28 -16.17 -10.66
CA ASP A 55 9.23 -16.96 -11.45
C ASP A 55 9.97 -18.01 -10.59
N GLU A 56 9.46 -18.31 -9.37
CA GLU A 56 10.08 -19.28 -8.45
C GLU A 56 9.38 -20.63 -8.51
N THR A 57 10.17 -21.70 -8.57
CA THR A 57 9.65 -23.06 -8.36
C THR A 57 9.29 -23.26 -6.88
N PRO A 58 8.36 -24.21 -6.55
CA PRO A 58 8.03 -24.51 -5.15
C PRO A 58 9.24 -24.87 -4.29
N ASP A 59 10.25 -25.53 -4.86
CA ASP A 59 11.49 -25.90 -4.15
C ASP A 59 12.37 -24.66 -3.84
N GLU A 60 12.44 -23.70 -4.75
CA GLU A 60 13.15 -22.45 -4.53
C GLU A 60 12.43 -21.58 -3.50
N ALA A 61 11.11 -21.48 -3.58
CA ALA A 61 10.28 -20.79 -2.61
C ALA A 61 10.47 -21.37 -1.19
N LYS A 62 10.47 -22.71 -1.07
CA LYS A 62 10.72 -23.41 0.19
C LYS A 62 12.10 -23.11 0.77
N LYS A 63 13.16 -23.14 -0.07
CA LYS A 63 14.53 -22.81 0.35
C LYS A 63 14.64 -21.37 0.87
N ARG A 64 13.79 -20.46 0.39
CA ARG A 64 13.76 -19.04 0.79
C ARG A 64 12.72 -18.74 1.88
N ASN A 65 12.10 -19.77 2.46
CA ASN A 65 11.01 -19.64 3.44
C ASN A 65 9.85 -18.76 2.93
N ARG A 66 9.51 -18.92 1.66
CA ARG A 66 8.40 -18.25 0.97
C ARG A 66 7.22 -19.20 0.78
N ARG A 67 6.10 -18.66 0.34
CA ARG A 67 4.89 -19.44 0.03
C ARG A 67 5.17 -20.47 -1.06
N THR A 68 4.64 -21.68 -0.87
CA THR A 68 4.76 -22.80 -1.82
C THR A 68 3.41 -23.22 -2.41
N ASP A 69 2.35 -22.46 -2.09
CA ASP A 69 0.97 -22.73 -2.52
C ASP A 69 0.64 -22.22 -3.94
N GLY A 70 1.64 -21.64 -4.64
CA GLY A 70 1.48 -21.11 -6.00
C GLY A 70 0.66 -19.82 -6.11
N LEU A 71 0.22 -19.25 -4.98
CA LEU A 71 -0.49 -17.98 -4.99
C LEU A 71 0.48 -16.82 -5.21
N THR A 72 0.15 -15.96 -6.17
CA THR A 72 0.90 -14.74 -6.50
C THR A 72 0.15 -13.50 -6.05
N VAL A 73 0.87 -12.39 -5.90
CA VAL A 73 0.26 -11.09 -5.64
C VAL A 73 -0.32 -10.55 -6.95
N MET A 74 -1.61 -10.22 -6.95
CA MET A 74 -2.25 -9.60 -8.11
C MET A 74 -1.64 -8.21 -8.38
N ASN A 75 -1.50 -7.85 -9.66
CA ASN A 75 -0.93 -6.57 -10.11
C ASN A 75 0.55 -6.33 -9.73
N ASP A 76 1.31 -7.37 -9.39
CA ASP A 76 2.72 -7.25 -8.97
C ASP A 76 3.72 -7.48 -10.13
N LYS A 77 3.24 -7.54 -11.38
CA LYS A 77 4.08 -7.66 -12.59
C LYS A 77 3.39 -6.96 -13.76
N LYS A 78 3.58 -5.66 -13.87
CA LYS A 78 3.06 -4.81 -14.94
C LYS A 78 4.22 -4.05 -15.59
N ASP A 79 4.06 -3.56 -16.80
CA ASP A 79 4.96 -2.53 -17.30
C ASP A 79 4.77 -1.20 -16.55
N ASP A 80 5.72 -0.28 -16.69
CA ASP A 80 5.75 0.97 -15.94
C ASP A 80 4.51 1.84 -16.15
N LEU A 81 3.99 1.89 -17.39
CA LEU A 81 2.82 2.70 -17.72
C LEU A 81 1.54 2.13 -17.11
N ASP A 82 1.34 0.83 -17.26
CA ASP A 82 0.20 0.12 -16.70
C ASP A 82 0.23 0.12 -15.16
N PHE A 83 1.43 0.01 -14.57
CA PHE A 83 1.55 0.08 -13.13
C PHE A 83 1.26 1.48 -12.60
N ARG A 84 1.78 2.50 -13.26
CA ARG A 84 1.48 3.89 -12.90
C ARG A 84 -0.01 4.20 -13.02
N GLN A 85 -0.68 3.74 -14.09
CA GLN A 85 -2.12 3.92 -14.26
C GLN A 85 -2.90 3.21 -13.15
N PHE A 86 -2.52 1.97 -12.79
CA PHE A 86 -3.11 1.25 -11.66
C PHE A 86 -3.02 2.07 -10.36
N LEU A 87 -1.87 2.67 -10.05
CA LEU A 87 -1.70 3.51 -8.87
C LEU A 87 -2.57 4.79 -8.95
N VAL A 88 -2.65 5.43 -10.11
CA VAL A 88 -3.53 6.60 -10.34
C VAL A 88 -4.98 6.25 -10.08
N ASP A 89 -5.46 5.11 -10.55
CA ASP A 89 -6.84 4.66 -10.34
C ASP A 89 -7.13 4.43 -8.85
N VAL A 90 -6.24 3.73 -8.14
CA VAL A 90 -6.35 3.50 -6.69
C VAL A 90 -6.36 4.82 -5.91
N TYR A 91 -5.43 5.73 -6.24
CA TYR A 91 -5.33 7.02 -5.53
C TYR A 91 -6.53 7.92 -5.81
N THR A 92 -7.04 7.92 -7.04
CA THR A 92 -8.26 8.66 -7.41
C THR A 92 -9.48 8.16 -6.66
N ALA A 93 -9.64 6.84 -6.56
CA ALA A 93 -10.71 6.23 -5.79
C ALA A 93 -10.60 6.60 -4.29
N ALA A 94 -9.39 6.54 -3.72
CA ALA A 94 -9.14 6.96 -2.34
C ALA A 94 -9.42 8.46 -2.14
N ASP A 95 -8.92 9.33 -3.02
CA ASP A 95 -9.12 10.78 -2.93
C ASP A 95 -10.60 11.15 -2.86
N THR A 96 -11.43 10.48 -3.65
CA THR A 96 -12.87 10.72 -3.67
C THR A 96 -13.52 10.58 -2.31
N TYR A 97 -13.02 9.64 -1.47
CA TYR A 97 -13.56 9.37 -0.13
C TYR A 97 -12.71 9.91 1.02
N MET A 98 -11.64 10.64 0.75
CA MET A 98 -10.88 11.37 1.76
C MET A 98 -11.48 12.75 2.02
N LYS A 99 -11.47 13.18 3.28
CA LYS A 99 -11.77 14.57 3.69
C LYS A 99 -10.63 15.50 3.25
N GLN A 100 -10.91 16.78 3.10
CA GLN A 100 -9.86 17.79 3.04
C GLN A 100 -9.04 17.75 4.34
N GLY A 101 -7.71 17.78 4.24
CA GLY A 101 -6.81 17.61 5.37
C GLY A 101 -6.60 16.16 5.82
N ALA A 102 -7.27 15.17 5.22
CA ALA A 102 -7.02 13.76 5.49
C ALA A 102 -5.60 13.38 5.09
N VAL A 103 -4.90 12.66 5.96
CA VAL A 103 -3.52 12.24 5.72
C VAL A 103 -3.46 10.93 4.94
N PHE A 104 -2.39 10.74 4.19
CA PHE A 104 -2.12 9.46 3.52
C PHE A 104 -0.74 8.91 3.88
N TYR A 105 -0.66 7.58 3.96
CA TYR A 105 0.54 6.79 4.14
C TYR A 105 0.55 5.69 3.09
N ILE A 106 1.58 5.66 2.23
CA ILE A 106 1.69 4.73 1.11
C ILE A 106 3.02 4.01 1.20
N TRP A 107 2.97 2.75 1.59
CA TRP A 107 4.15 1.88 1.56
C TRP A 107 4.51 1.51 0.13
N HIS A 108 5.79 1.37 -0.17
CA HIS A 108 6.26 1.01 -1.51
C HIS A 108 7.67 0.43 -1.50
N ALA A 109 8.05 -0.27 -2.57
CA ALA A 109 9.45 -0.58 -2.82
C ALA A 109 10.18 0.66 -3.34
N ASP A 110 11.42 0.87 -2.91
CA ASP A 110 12.25 1.99 -3.37
C ASP A 110 12.48 1.96 -4.88
N SER A 111 12.63 0.77 -5.47
CA SER A 111 12.78 0.57 -6.92
C SER A 111 11.63 1.16 -7.74
N GLU A 112 10.42 1.19 -7.18
CA GLU A 112 9.21 1.71 -7.81
C GLU A 112 8.85 3.13 -7.35
N GLY A 113 9.69 3.75 -6.55
CA GLY A 113 9.46 5.08 -5.98
C GLY A 113 9.11 6.17 -6.99
N TYR A 114 9.59 6.05 -8.23
CA TYR A 114 9.23 6.93 -9.34
C TYR A 114 7.74 6.82 -9.71
N ASN A 115 7.23 5.60 -9.88
CA ASN A 115 5.84 5.33 -10.22
C ASN A 115 4.90 5.76 -9.11
N PHE A 116 5.22 5.44 -7.86
CA PHE A 116 4.43 5.82 -6.69
C PHE A 116 4.32 7.34 -6.50
N ARG A 117 5.45 8.06 -6.58
CA ARG A 117 5.46 9.52 -6.48
C ARG A 117 4.79 10.19 -7.66
N GLY A 118 5.03 9.64 -8.85
CA GLY A 118 4.46 10.15 -10.07
C GLY A 118 2.94 10.02 -10.08
N ALA A 119 2.38 8.88 -9.69
CA ALA A 119 0.94 8.68 -9.59
C ALA A 119 0.29 9.66 -8.59
N ALA A 120 0.94 9.92 -7.44
CA ALA A 120 0.48 10.93 -6.51
C ALA A 120 0.46 12.34 -7.15
N GLN A 121 1.49 12.69 -7.90
CA GLN A 121 1.56 13.96 -8.60
C GLN A 121 0.50 14.09 -9.70
N ASP A 122 0.21 13.01 -10.43
CA ASP A 122 -0.77 12.99 -11.52
C ASP A 122 -2.18 13.32 -11.04
N ILE A 123 -2.55 12.92 -9.81
CA ILE A 123 -3.83 13.27 -9.18
C ILE A 123 -3.78 14.58 -8.36
N GLY A 124 -2.66 15.32 -8.41
CA GLY A 124 -2.48 16.59 -7.71
C GLY A 124 -2.11 16.47 -6.23
N TRP A 125 -1.81 15.27 -5.73
CA TRP A 125 -1.33 15.11 -4.36
C TRP A 125 0.10 15.58 -4.20
N LYS A 126 0.41 16.13 -3.03
CA LYS A 126 1.75 16.58 -2.66
C LYS A 126 2.33 15.63 -1.60
N VAL A 127 3.27 14.79 -2.01
CA VAL A 127 4.08 14.03 -1.07
C VAL A 127 4.92 15.02 -0.27
N ARG A 128 4.73 15.05 1.06
CA ARG A 128 5.40 16.00 1.95
C ARG A 128 6.68 15.44 2.56
N GLN A 129 6.65 14.16 2.93
CA GLN A 129 7.79 13.46 3.53
C GLN A 129 7.86 12.02 3.04
N CYS A 130 9.04 11.43 3.12
CA CYS A 130 9.24 10.00 3.02
C CYS A 130 9.63 9.50 4.41
N LEU A 131 8.80 8.62 4.98
CA LEU A 131 9.09 7.93 6.22
C LEU A 131 9.85 6.65 5.87
N ILE A 132 10.74 6.24 6.74
CA ILE A 132 11.56 5.04 6.57
C ILE A 132 11.32 4.09 7.75
N TRP A 133 10.71 2.97 7.49
CA TRP A 133 10.71 1.90 8.48
C TRP A 133 12.04 1.16 8.44
N LYS A 134 12.85 1.34 9.47
CA LYS A 134 14.08 0.61 9.66
C LYS A 134 13.76 -0.76 10.26
N LYS A 135 14.02 -1.81 9.49
CA LYS A 135 13.83 -3.21 9.92
C LYS A 135 14.91 -3.60 10.94
N SER A 136 14.58 -4.51 11.84
CA SER A 136 15.51 -5.05 12.85
C SER A 136 16.65 -5.87 12.23
N SER A 137 16.44 -6.46 11.05
CA SER A 137 17.41 -7.28 10.33
C SER A 137 17.44 -6.92 8.84
N ILE A 138 18.56 -7.18 8.19
CA ILE A 138 18.71 -7.06 6.74
C ILE A 138 17.88 -8.15 6.02
N VAL A 139 17.45 -7.83 4.82
CA VAL A 139 16.88 -8.78 3.87
C VAL A 139 17.98 -9.17 2.88
N MET A 140 18.47 -10.39 2.99
CA MET A 140 19.53 -10.87 2.09
C MET A 140 19.04 -10.93 0.64
N GLY A 141 19.81 -10.36 -0.25
CA GLY A 141 19.58 -10.33 -1.69
C GLY A 141 20.88 -10.53 -2.46
N ARG A 142 20.81 -10.40 -3.80
CA ARG A 142 21.98 -10.50 -4.70
C ARG A 142 22.66 -9.15 -4.96
N GLN A 143 22.14 -8.07 -4.33
CA GLN A 143 22.72 -6.72 -4.47
C GLN A 143 23.89 -6.53 -3.52
N ASP A 144 24.75 -5.53 -3.80
CA ASP A 144 25.91 -5.17 -2.99
C ASP A 144 25.49 -4.72 -1.58
N TYR A 145 24.39 -3.99 -1.47
CA TYR A 145 23.80 -3.58 -0.20
C TYR A 145 22.49 -4.31 0.07
N HIS A 146 22.36 -4.91 1.24
CA HIS A 146 21.14 -5.58 1.66
C HIS A 146 20.11 -4.58 2.17
N TRP A 147 18.88 -4.73 1.70
CA TRP A 147 17.77 -3.89 2.16
C TRP A 147 17.51 -4.08 3.65
N GLN A 148 17.39 -2.97 4.37
CA GLN A 148 17.05 -2.95 5.80
C GLN A 148 15.94 -1.93 6.10
N HIS A 149 15.23 -1.48 5.08
CA HIS A 149 14.16 -0.50 5.26
C HIS A 149 13.03 -0.69 4.25
N GLU A 150 11.89 -0.10 4.58
CA GLU A 150 10.77 0.13 3.68
C GLU A 150 10.43 1.62 3.70
N PRO A 151 10.33 2.27 2.55
CA PRO A 151 9.88 3.66 2.47
C PRO A 151 8.36 3.76 2.47
N CYS A 152 7.86 4.85 3.06
CA CYS A 152 6.45 5.20 3.10
C CYS A 152 6.26 6.66 2.72
N LEU A 153 5.49 6.94 1.68
CA LEU A 153 5.12 8.31 1.31
C LEU A 153 4.08 8.83 2.27
N TYR A 154 4.32 10.04 2.78
CA TYR A 154 3.42 10.75 3.65
C TYR A 154 3.02 12.10 3.05
N GLY A 155 1.76 12.45 3.20
CA GLY A 155 1.20 13.73 2.81
C GLY A 155 -0.25 13.85 3.25
N TRP A 156 -0.94 14.84 2.72
CA TRP A 156 -2.36 15.06 3.01
C TRP A 156 -3.07 15.73 1.84
N LYS A 157 -4.38 15.51 1.75
CA LYS A 157 -5.25 16.16 0.78
C LYS A 157 -5.36 17.65 1.10
N ASP A 158 -5.06 18.49 0.11
CA ASP A 158 -5.15 19.96 0.25
C ASP A 158 -6.59 20.42 0.57
N GLY A 159 -6.74 21.65 1.06
CA GLY A 159 -8.03 22.30 1.29
C GLY A 159 -8.43 22.50 2.74
N ALA A 160 -7.73 21.85 3.68
CA ALA A 160 -7.87 22.09 5.13
C ALA A 160 -6.55 21.80 5.86
N GLY A 161 -6.48 22.19 7.13
CA GLY A 161 -5.40 21.76 8.02
C GLY A 161 -5.38 20.26 8.15
N HIS A 162 -4.18 19.65 8.05
CA HIS A 162 -4.07 18.20 8.16
C HIS A 162 -4.25 17.71 9.60
N LEU A 163 -4.79 16.50 9.74
CA LEU A 163 -4.94 15.85 11.03
C LEU A 163 -3.56 15.44 11.57
N TRP A 164 -3.16 16.00 12.70
CA TRP A 164 -1.94 15.66 13.42
C TRP A 164 -2.23 15.62 14.92
N ASN A 165 -2.29 14.41 15.49
CA ASN A 165 -2.73 14.18 16.87
C ASN A 165 -1.58 13.98 17.86
N THR A 166 -0.34 14.23 17.44
CA THR A 166 0.83 14.03 18.27
C THR A 166 1.69 15.31 18.33
N ASP A 167 2.78 15.25 19.07
CA ASP A 167 3.74 16.35 19.19
C ASP A 167 4.64 16.48 17.95
N ARG A 168 5.59 17.43 17.98
CA ARG A 168 6.57 17.66 16.91
C ARG A 168 7.90 16.92 17.09
N LYS A 169 7.94 15.87 17.92
CA LYS A 169 9.15 15.11 18.23
C LYS A 169 9.28 13.86 17.36
N GLN A 170 8.29 13.58 16.50
CA GLN A 170 8.30 12.40 15.64
C GLN A 170 9.37 12.52 14.56
N SER A 171 10.09 11.43 14.33
CA SER A 171 11.12 11.29 13.30
C SER A 171 10.56 10.66 12.03
N THR A 172 11.20 10.96 10.90
CA THR A 172 10.94 10.22 9.65
C THR A 172 11.50 8.80 9.67
N ILE A 173 12.29 8.43 10.67
CA ILE A 173 12.79 7.07 10.85
C ILE A 173 11.90 6.36 11.88
N LEU A 174 11.23 5.32 11.44
CA LEU A 174 10.38 4.47 12.26
C LEU A 174 11.15 3.22 12.64
N THR A 175 11.28 2.96 13.93
CA THR A 175 11.94 1.77 14.47
C THR A 175 10.97 1.03 15.37
N PHE A 176 10.67 -0.22 15.03
CA PHE A 176 9.84 -1.10 15.83
C PHE A 176 10.63 -2.35 16.19
N GLU A 177 10.49 -2.78 17.44
CA GLU A 177 10.99 -4.08 17.84
C GLU A 177 10.12 -5.17 17.17
N LYS A 178 10.75 -6.30 16.85
CA LYS A 178 10.00 -7.46 16.40
C LYS A 178 9.10 -7.93 17.54
N PRO A 179 7.82 -8.22 17.28
CA PRO A 179 6.96 -8.86 18.28
C PRO A 179 7.45 -10.25 18.65
#